data_98721f60045d121dde76be8ffb50da9b
#
_entry.id   98721f60045d121dde76be8ffb50da9b
#
_cell.length_a   1.000
_cell.length_b   1.000
_cell.length_c   1.000
_cell.angle_alpha   90.00
_cell.angle_beta   90.00
_cell.angle_gamma   90.00
#
_symmetry.space_group_name_H-M   'P 1'
#
loop_
_entity.id
_entity.type
_entity.pdbx_description
1 polymer ?
#
loop_
_entity_poly.entity_id
_entity_poly.type
_entity_poly.pdbx_seq_one_letter_code
_entity_poly.pdbx_strand_id
1 'polypeptide(L)'
;ILRQLGIAELAATPVRSMSTGELRRCLLGRALVLRPDTLILDEPTSGLDFAASFDYLARIRGLAREGCNIIIVTHHLNEIPPEVGRIVVLNRGEIAADGPKASVLTSELLSRVYGTRVAVVETDGYFLAYPGPDNSSKT
;
A
#
# COMPACT_ATOMS: atom_id res chain seq x y z
N ILE A 1 2.47 19.61 9.96
CA ILE A 1 1.64 18.65 9.19
C ILE A 1 1.40 19.17 7.77
N LEU A 2 0.76 20.35 7.56
CA LEU A 2 0.43 20.83 6.20
C LEU A 2 1.67 20.95 5.29
N ARG A 3 2.79 21.49 5.79
CA ARG A 3 4.04 21.57 5.03
C ARG A 3 4.67 20.21 4.78
N GLN A 4 4.64 19.32 5.76
CA GLN A 4 5.14 17.94 5.66
C GLN A 4 4.40 17.14 4.58
N LEU A 5 3.11 17.39 4.43
CA LEU A 5 2.26 16.76 3.43
C LEU A 5 2.21 17.51 2.09
N GLY A 6 2.89 18.65 1.96
CA GLY A 6 2.88 19.47 0.73
C GLY A 6 1.50 19.97 0.36
N ILE A 7 0.72 20.40 1.37
CA ILE A 7 -0.65 20.92 1.19
C ILE A 7 -0.86 22.25 1.92
N ALA A 8 0.21 22.96 2.25
CA ALA A 8 0.10 24.23 2.97
C ALA A 8 -0.67 25.29 2.17
N GLU A 9 -0.49 25.31 0.85
CA GLU A 9 -1.17 26.19 -0.10
C GLU A 9 -2.68 25.88 -0.23
N LEU A 10 -3.10 24.68 0.15
CA LEU A 10 -4.50 24.25 0.08
C LEU A 10 -5.33 24.65 1.31
N ALA A 11 -4.74 25.33 2.30
CA ALA A 11 -5.40 25.64 3.57
C ALA A 11 -6.72 26.43 3.42
N ALA A 12 -6.86 27.21 2.35
CA ALA A 12 -8.09 27.98 2.03
C ALA A 12 -8.89 27.36 0.87
N THR A 13 -8.44 26.22 0.31
CA THR A 13 -9.09 25.59 -0.85
C THR A 13 -10.29 24.74 -0.40
N PRO A 14 -11.49 24.98 -0.94
CA PRO A 14 -12.64 24.13 -0.65
C PRO A 14 -12.38 22.68 -1.08
N VAL A 15 -12.76 21.71 -0.23
CA VAL A 15 -12.56 20.27 -0.48
C VAL A 15 -13.12 19.81 -1.84
N ARG A 16 -14.26 20.38 -2.27
CA ARG A 16 -14.88 20.09 -3.57
C ARG A 16 -14.05 20.48 -4.79
N SER A 17 -13.05 21.35 -4.59
CA SER A 17 -12.17 21.85 -5.65
C SER A 17 -10.80 21.14 -5.67
N MET A 18 -10.57 20.21 -4.74
CA MET A 18 -9.32 19.49 -4.63
C MET A 18 -9.29 18.31 -5.62
N SER A 19 -8.12 18.05 -6.19
CA SER A 19 -7.85 16.79 -6.88
C SER A 19 -7.89 15.60 -5.92
N THR A 20 -8.02 14.38 -6.45
CA THR A 20 -8.01 13.15 -5.63
C THR A 20 -6.75 13.05 -4.76
N GLY A 21 -5.58 13.38 -5.33
CA GLY A 21 -4.31 13.34 -4.60
C GLY A 21 -4.23 14.38 -3.49
N GLU A 22 -4.69 15.61 -3.74
CA GLU A 22 -4.77 16.67 -2.73
C GLU A 22 -5.71 16.28 -1.60
N LEU A 23 -6.89 15.76 -1.95
CA LEU A 23 -7.86 15.29 -0.96
C LEU A 23 -7.28 14.18 -0.09
N ARG A 24 -6.60 13.18 -0.69
CA ARG A 24 -5.94 12.10 0.05
C ARG A 24 -4.91 12.63 1.04
N ARG A 25 -4.06 13.60 0.63
CA ARG A 25 -3.09 14.25 1.54
C ARG A 25 -3.78 15.05 2.65
N CYS A 26 -4.88 15.72 2.36
CA CYS A 26 -5.68 16.43 3.38
C CYS A 26 -6.29 15.45 4.40
N LEU A 27 -6.82 14.31 3.96
CA LEU A 27 -7.36 13.27 4.83
C LEU A 27 -6.27 12.65 5.71
N LEU A 28 -5.08 12.39 5.15
CA LEU A 28 -3.91 11.97 5.92
C LEU A 28 -3.53 13.01 6.95
N GLY A 29 -3.48 14.30 6.58
CA GLY A 29 -3.21 15.40 7.47
C GLY A 29 -4.20 15.48 8.63
N ARG A 30 -5.48 15.28 8.36
CA ARG A 30 -6.53 15.22 9.38
C ARG A 30 -6.30 14.08 10.38
N ALA A 31 -5.93 12.90 9.89
CA ALA A 31 -5.63 11.77 10.76
C ALA A 31 -4.42 12.03 11.67
N LEU A 32 -3.43 12.79 11.19
CA LEU A 32 -2.20 13.10 11.92
C LEU A 32 -2.33 14.24 12.94
N VAL A 33 -3.42 15.00 12.95
CA VAL A 33 -3.62 16.13 13.90
C VAL A 33 -3.50 15.66 15.34
N LEU A 34 -4.03 14.49 15.66
CA LEU A 34 -4.01 13.92 17.01
C LEU A 34 -2.71 13.13 17.33
N ARG A 35 -1.74 13.15 16.42
CA ARG A 35 -0.46 12.39 16.56
C ARG A 35 -0.67 10.95 16.97
N PRO A 36 -1.39 10.15 16.18
CA PRO A 36 -1.67 8.76 16.53
C PRO A 36 -0.37 7.93 16.51
N ASP A 37 -0.25 6.99 17.45
CA ASP A 37 0.85 6.02 17.47
C ASP A 37 0.71 4.99 16.32
N THR A 38 -0.51 4.76 15.86
CA THR A 38 -0.82 3.81 14.77
C THR A 38 -1.78 4.46 13.77
N LEU A 39 -1.45 4.35 12.51
CA LEU A 39 -2.25 4.81 11.37
C LEU A 39 -2.69 3.60 10.53
N ILE A 40 -3.99 3.48 10.30
CA ILE A 40 -4.56 2.45 9.43
C ILE A 40 -4.99 3.11 8.12
N LEU A 41 -4.49 2.61 7.01
CA LEU A 41 -4.75 3.13 5.66
C LEU A 41 -5.39 2.03 4.82
N ASP A 42 -6.61 2.28 4.38
CA ASP A 42 -7.37 1.37 3.53
C ASP A 42 -7.32 1.85 2.08
N GLU A 43 -6.72 1.03 1.19
CA GLU A 43 -6.51 1.31 -0.23
C GLU A 43 -5.95 2.73 -0.47
N PRO A 44 -4.78 3.07 0.13
CA PRO A 44 -4.33 4.47 0.24
C PRO A 44 -4.06 5.14 -1.11
N THR A 45 -3.74 4.39 -2.16
CA THR A 45 -3.41 4.91 -3.49
C THR A 45 -4.55 4.75 -4.50
N SER A 46 -5.67 4.18 -4.09
CA SER A 46 -6.83 3.97 -4.97
C SER A 46 -7.30 5.27 -5.62
N GLY A 47 -7.40 5.26 -6.96
CA GLY A 47 -7.80 6.42 -7.76
C GLY A 47 -6.71 7.49 -7.98
N LEU A 48 -5.48 7.21 -7.60
CA LEU A 48 -4.32 8.05 -7.90
C LEU A 48 -3.61 7.56 -9.19
N ASP A 49 -3.03 8.48 -9.93
CA ASP A 49 -2.05 8.15 -10.96
C ASP A 49 -0.71 7.69 -10.33
N PHE A 50 0.22 7.21 -11.16
CA PHE A 50 1.51 6.71 -10.67
C PHE A 50 2.32 7.74 -9.89
N ALA A 51 2.38 8.99 -10.37
CA ALA A 51 3.17 10.03 -9.73
C ALA A 51 2.58 10.41 -8.36
N ALA A 52 1.25 10.58 -8.29
CA ALA A 52 0.55 10.87 -7.05
C ALA A 52 0.62 9.69 -6.06
N SER A 53 0.55 8.44 -6.54
CA SER A 53 0.70 7.24 -5.72
C SER A 53 2.08 7.17 -5.09
N PHE A 54 3.14 7.38 -5.87
CA PHE A 54 4.51 7.32 -5.37
C PHE A 54 4.80 8.44 -4.37
N ASP A 55 4.34 9.67 -4.64
CA ASP A 55 4.46 10.79 -3.70
C ASP A 55 3.72 10.48 -2.38
N TYR A 56 2.51 9.93 -2.47
CA TYR A 56 1.72 9.57 -1.30
C TYR A 56 2.38 8.47 -0.46
N LEU A 57 2.86 7.39 -1.09
CA LEU A 57 3.59 6.31 -0.42
C LEU A 57 4.91 6.80 0.19
N ALA A 58 5.62 7.71 -0.47
CA ALA A 58 6.84 8.31 0.09
C ALA A 58 6.56 9.07 1.40
N ARG A 59 5.41 9.76 1.50
CA ARG A 59 4.98 10.44 2.73
C ARG A 59 4.63 9.45 3.84
N ILE A 60 3.92 8.36 3.52
CA ILE A 60 3.61 7.27 4.47
C ILE A 60 4.91 6.67 5.01
N ARG A 61 5.89 6.40 4.13
CA ARG A 61 7.22 5.92 4.53
C ARG A 61 7.95 6.90 5.46
N GLY A 62 7.82 8.21 5.20
CA GLY A 62 8.34 9.25 6.10
C GLY A 62 7.76 9.14 7.51
N LEU A 63 6.46 8.99 7.63
CA LEU A 63 5.77 8.84 8.91
C LEU A 63 6.21 7.56 9.66
N ALA A 64 6.37 6.45 8.93
CA ALA A 64 6.87 5.21 9.53
C ALA A 64 8.30 5.38 10.09
N ARG A 65 9.18 6.09 9.38
CA ARG A 65 10.55 6.41 9.85
C ARG A 65 10.56 7.34 11.07
N GLU A 66 9.55 8.18 11.21
CA GLU A 66 9.34 9.06 12.37
C GLU A 66 8.73 8.30 13.58
N GLY A 67 8.50 6.98 13.46
CA GLY A 67 8.05 6.11 14.53
C GLY A 67 6.54 5.86 14.58
N CYS A 68 5.76 6.35 13.61
CA CYS A 68 4.34 6.00 13.51
C CYS A 68 4.22 4.55 13.02
N ASN A 69 3.46 3.73 13.73
CA ASN A 69 3.13 2.39 13.27
C ASN A 69 2.11 2.45 12.13
N ILE A 70 2.41 1.86 10.98
CA ILE A 70 1.56 1.92 9.78
C ILE A 70 0.99 0.55 9.47
N ILE A 71 -0.32 0.48 9.33
CA ILE A 71 -1.05 -0.68 8.81
C ILE A 71 -1.65 -0.27 7.47
N ILE A 72 -1.29 -0.97 6.41
CA ILE A 72 -1.82 -0.74 5.05
C ILE A 72 -2.70 -1.93 4.69
N VAL A 73 -3.94 -1.66 4.33
CA VAL A 73 -4.83 -2.62 3.69
C VAL A 73 -4.81 -2.34 2.19
N THR A 74 -4.39 -3.30 1.40
CA THR A 74 -4.32 -3.16 -0.07
C THR A 74 -4.42 -4.52 -0.76
N HIS A 75 -4.84 -4.54 -2.00
CA HIS A 75 -4.78 -5.69 -2.90
C HIS A 75 -3.66 -5.54 -3.95
N HIS A 76 -2.86 -4.48 -3.89
CA HIS A 76 -1.77 -4.18 -4.81
C HIS A 76 -0.41 -4.42 -4.15
N LEU A 77 0.31 -5.48 -4.55
CA LEU A 77 1.60 -5.83 -3.97
C LEU A 77 2.67 -4.75 -4.18
N ASN A 78 2.63 -4.07 -5.32
CA ASN A 78 3.56 -2.99 -5.67
C ASN A 78 3.42 -1.73 -4.79
N GLU A 79 2.34 -1.63 -4.03
CA GLU A 79 2.11 -0.53 -3.08
C GLU A 79 2.70 -0.80 -1.69
N ILE A 80 3.16 -2.04 -1.44
CA ILE A 80 3.72 -2.43 -0.15
C ILE A 80 5.17 -1.95 -0.08
N PRO A 81 5.49 -0.95 0.76
CA PRO A 81 6.85 -0.42 0.86
C PRO A 81 7.88 -1.46 1.31
N PRO A 82 9.16 -1.29 0.95
CA PRO A 82 10.24 -2.18 1.40
C PRO A 82 10.32 -2.34 2.92
N GLU A 83 10.00 -1.29 3.66
CA GLU A 83 10.06 -1.25 5.12
C GLU A 83 8.98 -2.09 5.82
N VAL A 84 7.94 -2.51 5.10
CA VAL A 84 6.91 -3.41 5.67
C VAL A 84 7.51 -4.79 5.90
N GLY A 85 7.59 -5.20 7.16
CA GLY A 85 8.19 -6.48 7.56
C GLY A 85 7.22 -7.63 7.68
N ARG A 86 5.93 -7.38 7.99
CA ARG A 86 4.91 -8.40 8.24
C ARG A 86 3.72 -8.22 7.31
N ILE A 87 3.25 -9.33 6.77
CA ILE A 87 2.06 -9.40 5.91
C ILE A 87 1.04 -10.35 6.54
N VAL A 88 -0.20 -9.93 6.51
CA VAL A 88 -1.36 -10.79 6.81
C VAL A 88 -2.20 -10.89 5.54
N VAL A 89 -2.41 -12.09 5.06
CA VAL A 89 -3.27 -12.36 3.89
C VAL A 89 -4.63 -12.83 4.37
N LEU A 90 -5.66 -12.10 3.96
CA LEU A 90 -7.05 -12.45 4.25
C LEU A 90 -7.68 -13.12 3.02
N ASN A 91 -8.40 -14.21 3.23
CA ASN A 91 -9.18 -14.88 2.21
C ASN A 91 -10.48 -15.41 2.81
N ARG A 92 -11.62 -15.06 2.20
CA ARG A 92 -12.97 -15.50 2.62
C ARG A 92 -13.28 -15.27 4.11
N GLY A 93 -12.78 -14.14 4.66
CA GLY A 93 -13.02 -13.78 6.06
C GLY A 93 -12.07 -14.45 7.07
N GLU A 94 -11.09 -15.22 6.61
CA GLU A 94 -10.12 -15.91 7.44
C GLU A 94 -8.69 -15.45 7.14
N ILE A 95 -7.78 -15.61 8.11
CA ILE A 95 -6.36 -15.39 7.90
C ILE A 95 -5.79 -16.60 7.16
N ALA A 96 -5.47 -16.42 5.89
CA ALA A 96 -4.87 -17.45 5.04
C ALA A 96 -3.36 -17.57 5.24
N ALA A 97 -2.68 -16.50 5.59
CA ALA A 97 -1.27 -16.48 5.96
C ALA A 97 -0.94 -15.26 6.82
N ASP A 98 0.07 -15.40 7.68
CA ASP A 98 0.60 -14.35 8.53
C ASP A 98 2.09 -14.60 8.77
N GLY A 99 2.93 -13.60 8.50
CA GLY A 99 4.36 -13.77 8.68
C GLY A 99 5.22 -12.71 8.00
N PRO A 100 6.54 -12.95 7.96
CA PRO A 100 7.49 -12.08 7.25
C PRO A 100 7.12 -11.91 5.78
N LYS A 101 7.29 -10.70 5.25
CA LYS A 101 6.91 -10.34 3.88
C LYS A 101 7.42 -11.32 2.83
N ALA A 102 8.70 -11.64 2.84
CA ALA A 102 9.32 -12.55 1.88
C ALA A 102 8.79 -14.00 1.96
N SER A 103 8.33 -14.43 3.14
CA SER A 103 7.76 -15.78 3.34
C SER A 103 6.30 -15.88 2.91
N VAL A 104 5.58 -14.75 2.95
CA VAL A 104 4.15 -14.70 2.63
C VAL A 104 3.92 -14.34 1.17
N LEU A 105 4.68 -13.39 0.61
CA LEU A 105 4.51 -12.95 -0.78
C LEU A 105 5.26 -13.87 -1.75
N THR A 106 4.85 -15.13 -1.82
CA THR A 106 5.41 -16.14 -2.73
C THR A 106 4.42 -16.55 -3.80
N SER A 107 4.92 -16.91 -4.98
CA SER A 107 4.09 -17.41 -6.09
C SER A 107 3.22 -18.59 -5.67
N GLU A 108 3.80 -19.51 -4.88
CA GLU A 108 3.10 -20.71 -4.41
C GLU A 108 1.94 -20.36 -3.46
N LEU A 109 2.20 -19.54 -2.44
CA LEU A 109 1.19 -19.19 -1.45
C LEU A 109 0.05 -18.38 -2.09
N LEU A 110 0.40 -17.36 -2.89
CA LEU A 110 -0.62 -16.53 -3.52
C LEU A 110 -1.43 -17.31 -4.56
N SER A 111 -0.80 -18.22 -5.33
CA SER A 111 -1.55 -19.08 -6.25
C SER A 111 -2.56 -19.96 -5.53
N ARG A 112 -2.18 -20.53 -4.39
CA ARG A 112 -3.07 -21.34 -3.55
C ARG A 112 -4.21 -20.52 -2.96
N VAL A 113 -3.91 -19.33 -2.43
CA VAL A 113 -4.90 -18.46 -1.79
C VAL A 113 -5.94 -17.95 -2.78
N TYR A 114 -5.49 -17.52 -3.96
CA TYR A 114 -6.37 -16.93 -4.97
C TYR A 114 -6.98 -17.98 -5.92
N GLY A 115 -6.55 -19.24 -5.86
CA GLY A 115 -7.05 -20.31 -6.73
C GLY A 115 -6.70 -20.10 -8.21
N THR A 116 -5.65 -19.34 -8.50
CA THR A 116 -5.16 -19.05 -9.85
C THR A 116 -3.64 -19.01 -9.85
N ARG A 117 -3.02 -19.17 -11.01
CA ARG A 117 -1.56 -19.09 -11.11
C ARG A 117 -1.09 -17.64 -10.98
N VAL A 118 -0.30 -17.38 -9.95
CA VAL A 118 0.31 -16.08 -9.68
C VAL A 118 1.83 -16.25 -9.71
N ALA A 119 2.51 -15.44 -10.48
CA ALA A 119 3.96 -15.30 -10.42
C ALA A 119 4.28 -14.02 -9.61
N VAL A 120 5.24 -14.13 -8.71
CA VAL A 120 5.69 -13.02 -7.88
C VAL A 120 7.17 -12.77 -8.15
N VAL A 121 7.53 -11.51 -8.33
CA VAL A 121 8.92 -11.05 -8.48
C VAL A 121 9.19 -10.00 -7.42
N GLU A 122 10.37 -10.10 -6.81
CA GLU A 122 10.91 -9.09 -5.91
C GLU A 122 11.95 -8.25 -6.64
N THR A 123 11.87 -6.92 -6.46
CA THR A 123 12.85 -5.95 -6.94
C THR A 123 13.00 -4.83 -5.92
N ASP A 124 14.21 -4.64 -5.38
CA ASP A 124 14.52 -3.58 -4.40
C ASP A 124 13.58 -3.57 -3.18
N GLY A 125 13.13 -4.76 -2.74
CA GLY A 125 12.22 -4.94 -1.62
C GLY A 125 10.75 -4.67 -1.94
N TYR A 126 10.42 -4.32 -3.18
CA TYR A 126 9.06 -4.31 -3.70
C TYR A 126 8.68 -5.64 -4.32
N PHE A 127 7.41 -5.99 -4.24
CA PHE A 127 6.87 -7.21 -4.81
C PHE A 127 5.88 -6.88 -5.92
N LEU A 128 5.96 -7.60 -7.02
CA LEU A 128 5.08 -7.48 -8.17
C LEU A 128 4.42 -8.83 -8.41
N ALA A 129 3.12 -8.84 -8.64
CA ALA A 129 2.40 -10.04 -9.03
C ALA A 129 1.85 -9.91 -10.46
N TYR A 130 1.93 -10.99 -11.21
CA TYR A 130 1.39 -11.08 -12.56
C TYR A 130 0.87 -12.52 -12.82
N PRO A 131 0.06 -12.75 -13.88
CA PRO A 131 -0.39 -14.08 -14.21
C PRO A 131 0.80 -15.05 -14.43
N GLY A 132 0.79 -16.15 -13.69
CA GLY A 132 1.83 -17.19 -13.85
C GLY A 132 1.75 -17.86 -15.22
N PRO A 133 2.86 -18.48 -15.70
CA PRO A 133 2.90 -19.11 -17.02
C PRO A 133 1.90 -20.27 -17.12
N ASP A 134 1.21 -20.36 -18.26
CA ASP A 134 0.41 -21.51 -18.61
C ASP A 134 1.32 -22.72 -18.96
N ASN A 135 1.08 -23.86 -18.33
CA ASN A 135 1.78 -25.11 -18.68
C ASN A 135 1.29 -25.72 -20.01
N SER A 136 0.41 -25.04 -20.76
CA SER A 136 -0.11 -25.53 -22.04
C SER A 136 0.84 -25.39 -23.22
N SER A 137 2.07 -24.89 -23.02
CA SER A 137 3.05 -24.66 -24.09
C SER A 137 4.23 -25.63 -24.07
N LYS A 138 4.06 -26.86 -23.53
CA LYS A 138 5.02 -27.95 -23.70
C LYS A 138 4.31 -29.14 -24.31
N THR A 139 4.12 -29.10 -25.61
CA THR A 139 3.93 -30.26 -26.45
C THR A 139 4.78 -30.10 -27.69
#